data_61239412c8e929452b9dff8f3d02a541
#
_entry.id   61239412c8e929452b9dff8f3d02a541
#
_cell.length_a   1.000
_cell.length_b   1.000
_cell.length_c   1.000
_cell.angle_alpha   90.00
_cell.angle_beta   90.00
_cell.angle_gamma   90.00
#
_symmetry.space_group_name_H-M   'P 1'
#
loop_
_entity.id
_entity.type
_entity.pdbx_description
1 polymer ?
#
loop_
_entity_poly.entity_id
_entity_poly.type
_entity_poly.pdbx_seq_one_letter_code
_entity_poly.pdbx_strand_id
1 'polypeptide(L)'
;RLDDETRFSLQQHTDRNDPLLKISDLHTANTMQQDREALQQTLKIIDVRGKGDPAKWNLAELDERLQRELRALPVQTVIKSDDIGGLKNILQGAAAEAGFSVAGAGSGAYTLAASLDSQAPMLIDDWYWLRATLKIELVAQDGVTVVGYKSWPLKVSPGSASLLEARMMKAADKKLKAELLDTVLEFAT
;
A
#
# COMPACT_ATOMS: atom_id res chain seq x y z
N ARG A 1 -25.63 3.11 8.12
CA ARG A 1 -25.04 2.41 6.98
C ARG A 1 -23.56 2.15 7.24
N LEU A 2 -22.67 3.15 7.34
CA LEU A 2 -21.23 2.92 7.57
C LEU A 2 -20.94 2.12 8.85
N ASP A 3 -21.65 2.37 9.92
CA ASP A 3 -21.54 1.60 11.17
C ASP A 3 -21.95 0.12 11.01
N ASP A 4 -22.92 -0.17 10.13
CA ASP A 4 -23.35 -1.56 9.87
C ASP A 4 -22.35 -2.29 8.97
N GLU A 5 -21.79 -1.59 7.98
CA GLU A 5 -20.72 -2.09 7.12
C GLU A 5 -19.45 -2.35 7.94
N THR A 6 -19.08 -1.44 8.87
CA THR A 6 -17.98 -1.65 9.82
C THR A 6 -18.20 -2.89 10.69
N ARG A 7 -19.40 -3.06 11.24
CA ARG A 7 -19.75 -4.25 12.03
C ARG A 7 -19.59 -5.53 11.23
N PHE A 8 -20.04 -5.53 9.98
CA PHE A 8 -19.90 -6.66 9.08
C PHE A 8 -18.43 -7.02 8.81
N SER A 9 -17.59 -6.03 8.49
CA SER A 9 -16.14 -6.23 8.28
C SER A 9 -15.44 -6.78 9.52
N LEU A 10 -15.79 -6.27 10.71
CA LEU A 10 -15.24 -6.78 11.98
C LEU A 10 -15.68 -8.20 12.30
N GLN A 11 -16.90 -8.60 11.90
CA GLN A 11 -17.36 -9.97 12.02
C GLN A 11 -16.59 -10.88 11.05
N GLN A 12 -16.43 -10.49 9.79
CA GLN A 12 -15.60 -11.21 8.81
C GLN A 12 -14.17 -11.40 9.34
N HIS A 13 -13.55 -10.35 9.87
CA HIS A 13 -12.23 -10.42 10.50
C HIS A 13 -12.14 -11.51 11.58
N THR A 14 -13.19 -11.67 12.39
CA THR A 14 -13.23 -12.68 13.46
C THR A 14 -13.35 -14.10 12.89
N ASP A 15 -14.11 -14.27 11.81
CA ASP A 15 -14.43 -15.56 11.21
C ASP A 15 -13.33 -16.08 10.26
N ARG A 16 -12.43 -15.21 9.80
CA ARG A 16 -11.30 -15.55 8.92
C ARG A 16 -10.18 -16.28 9.66
N ASN A 17 -9.49 -17.17 8.94
CA ASN A 17 -8.26 -17.81 9.40
C ASN A 17 -7.00 -17.25 8.70
N ASP A 18 -7.15 -16.73 7.48
CA ASP A 18 -6.06 -16.15 6.72
C ASP A 18 -5.65 -14.79 7.29
N PRO A 19 -4.37 -14.58 7.66
CA PRO A 19 -3.92 -13.32 8.27
C PRO A 19 -4.08 -12.11 7.36
N LEU A 20 -3.87 -12.27 6.04
CA LEU A 20 -3.95 -11.17 5.10
C LEU A 20 -5.40 -10.74 4.89
N LEU A 21 -6.33 -11.71 4.81
CA LEU A 21 -7.77 -11.42 4.77
C LEU A 21 -8.27 -10.74 6.05
N LYS A 22 -7.75 -11.14 7.22
CA LYS A 22 -8.05 -10.44 8.48
C LYS A 22 -7.64 -8.98 8.45
N ILE A 23 -6.44 -8.71 7.97
CA ILE A 23 -5.94 -7.33 7.84
C ILE A 23 -6.80 -6.54 6.85
N SER A 24 -7.19 -7.14 5.71
CA SER A 24 -8.06 -6.51 4.72
C SER A 24 -9.42 -6.12 5.30
N ASP A 25 -10.07 -7.02 6.04
CA ASP A 25 -11.35 -6.75 6.70
C ASP A 25 -11.22 -5.62 7.74
N LEU A 26 -10.13 -5.63 8.52
CA LEU A 26 -9.87 -4.61 9.53
C LEU A 26 -9.52 -3.24 8.92
N HIS A 27 -8.76 -3.23 7.83
CA HIS A 27 -8.47 -2.03 7.04
C HIS A 27 -9.76 -1.42 6.47
N THR A 28 -10.63 -2.25 5.91
CA THR A 28 -11.94 -1.85 5.41
C THR A 28 -12.78 -1.21 6.53
N ALA A 29 -12.85 -1.83 7.70
CA ALA A 29 -13.55 -1.27 8.86
C ALA A 29 -12.97 0.08 9.30
N ASN A 30 -11.63 0.22 9.32
CA ASN A 30 -10.95 1.46 9.67
C ASN A 30 -11.25 2.58 8.67
N THR A 31 -11.16 2.31 7.36
CA THR A 31 -11.48 3.25 6.29
C THR A 31 -12.92 3.75 6.38
N MET A 32 -13.89 2.85 6.62
CA MET A 32 -15.30 3.23 6.78
C MET A 32 -15.51 4.18 7.97
N GLN A 33 -14.79 4.00 9.08
CA GLN A 33 -14.88 4.90 10.22
C GLN A 33 -14.16 6.24 9.97
N GLN A 34 -13.08 6.27 9.21
CA GLN A 34 -12.46 7.52 8.74
C GLN A 34 -13.43 8.33 7.86
N ASP A 35 -14.09 7.68 6.90
CA ASP A 35 -15.09 8.33 6.04
C ASP A 35 -16.27 8.85 6.86
N ARG A 36 -16.73 8.09 7.85
CA ARG A 36 -17.78 8.51 8.76
C ARG A 36 -17.39 9.75 9.54
N GLU A 37 -16.17 9.81 10.06
CA GLU A 37 -15.66 10.94 10.80
C GLU A 37 -15.53 12.18 9.90
N ALA A 38 -15.04 12.04 8.67
CA ALA A 38 -14.97 13.11 7.68
C ALA A 38 -16.38 13.66 7.33
N LEU A 39 -17.36 12.77 7.15
CA LEU A 39 -18.76 13.18 6.91
C LEU A 39 -19.35 13.92 8.11
N GLN A 40 -19.06 13.49 9.34
CA GLN A 40 -19.52 14.20 10.55
C GLN A 40 -18.90 15.59 10.69
N GLN A 41 -17.60 15.72 10.35
CA GLN A 41 -16.95 17.03 10.35
C GLN A 41 -17.60 17.96 9.31
N THR A 42 -17.88 17.45 8.11
CA THR A 42 -18.57 18.19 7.05
C THR A 42 -19.97 18.62 7.51
N LEU A 43 -20.72 17.73 8.16
CA LEU A 43 -22.05 18.03 8.68
C LEU A 43 -22.01 19.15 9.71
N LYS A 44 -21.04 19.17 10.61
CA LYS A 44 -20.87 20.24 11.62
C LYS A 44 -20.56 21.60 11.00
N ILE A 45 -19.91 21.62 9.82
CA ILE A 45 -19.66 22.87 9.09
C ILE A 45 -20.94 23.41 8.46
N ILE A 46 -21.80 22.53 7.92
CA ILE A 46 -23.04 22.90 7.23
C ILE A 46 -24.15 23.23 8.25
N ASP A 47 -24.26 22.46 9.31
CA ASP A 47 -25.22 22.64 10.40
C ASP A 47 -24.55 22.61 11.77
N VAL A 48 -24.29 23.78 12.35
CA VAL A 48 -23.64 23.90 13.68
C VAL A 48 -24.42 23.17 14.79
N ARG A 49 -25.72 22.97 14.60
CA ARG A 49 -26.58 22.23 15.54
C ARG A 49 -26.66 20.73 15.22
N GLY A 50 -26.16 20.34 14.05
CA GLY A 50 -26.10 18.96 13.63
C GLY A 50 -25.12 18.14 14.50
N LYS A 51 -25.64 17.43 15.49
CA LYS A 51 -24.79 16.62 16.40
C LYS A 51 -24.33 15.32 15.76
N GLY A 52 -25.03 14.85 14.71
CA GLY A 52 -24.84 13.51 14.16
C GLY A 52 -25.06 12.41 15.21
N ASP A 53 -25.00 11.15 14.78
CA ASP A 53 -25.03 10.03 15.70
C ASP A 53 -23.64 9.84 16.36
N PRO A 54 -23.58 9.46 17.64
CA PRO A 54 -22.30 9.14 18.28
C PRO A 54 -21.62 7.97 17.56
N ALA A 55 -20.29 8.01 17.47
CA ALA A 55 -19.52 6.92 16.88
C ALA A 55 -19.70 5.65 17.71
N LYS A 56 -20.06 4.54 17.06
CA LYS A 56 -20.15 3.21 17.71
C LYS A 56 -18.78 2.57 17.87
N TRP A 57 -17.83 2.97 17.04
CA TRP A 57 -16.48 2.42 16.97
C TRP A 57 -15.46 3.52 17.22
N ASN A 58 -14.44 3.21 18.00
CA ASN A 58 -13.33 4.13 18.24
C ASN A 58 -12.29 3.96 17.13
N LEU A 59 -12.10 5.00 16.33
CA LEU A 59 -11.16 4.99 15.20
C LEU A 59 -9.71 4.70 15.66
N ALA A 60 -9.28 5.27 16.79
CA ALA A 60 -7.93 5.04 17.31
C ALA A 60 -7.71 3.57 17.70
N GLU A 61 -8.71 2.93 18.30
CA GLU A 61 -8.63 1.49 18.65
C GLU A 61 -8.57 0.60 17.41
N LEU A 62 -9.34 0.95 16.36
CA LEU A 62 -9.30 0.22 15.08
C LEU A 62 -7.94 0.37 14.41
N ASP A 63 -7.38 1.58 14.41
CA ASP A 63 -6.05 1.84 13.85
C ASP A 63 -4.95 1.10 14.62
N GLU A 64 -4.94 1.17 15.95
CA GLU A 64 -3.99 0.41 16.77
C GLU A 64 -4.08 -1.10 16.53
N ARG A 65 -5.28 -1.62 16.36
CA ARG A 65 -5.51 -3.03 16.04
C ARG A 65 -4.98 -3.38 14.65
N LEU A 66 -5.25 -2.55 13.65
CA LEU A 66 -4.73 -2.71 12.29
C LEU A 66 -3.21 -2.72 12.27
N GLN A 67 -2.58 -1.74 12.93
CA GLN A 67 -1.11 -1.66 13.02
C GLN A 67 -0.50 -2.87 13.75
N ARG A 68 -1.17 -3.43 14.72
CA ARG A 68 -0.73 -4.63 15.43
C ARG A 68 -0.76 -5.86 14.53
N GLU A 69 -1.84 -6.06 13.77
CA GLU A 69 -1.99 -7.17 12.83
C GLU A 69 -0.97 -7.07 11.68
N LEU A 70 -0.75 -5.86 11.13
CA LEU A 70 0.26 -5.61 10.10
C LEU A 70 1.67 -5.96 10.60
N ARG A 71 2.04 -5.55 11.82
CA ARG A 71 3.34 -5.87 12.42
C ARG A 71 3.50 -7.36 12.73
N ALA A 72 2.41 -8.06 12.99
CA ALA A 72 2.41 -9.49 13.23
C ALA A 72 2.57 -10.31 11.94
N LEU A 73 2.42 -9.66 10.76
CA LEU A 73 2.59 -10.29 9.45
C LEU A 73 3.98 -9.96 8.88
N PRO A 74 4.99 -10.85 9.02
CA PRO A 74 6.32 -10.62 8.47
C PRO A 74 6.30 -10.78 6.95
N VAL A 75 6.80 -9.79 6.22
CA VAL A 75 6.99 -9.85 4.76
C VAL A 75 8.47 -9.83 4.42
N GLN A 76 8.87 -10.71 3.52
CA GLN A 76 10.22 -10.67 2.92
C GLN A 76 10.17 -9.80 1.67
N THR A 77 11.19 -8.98 1.43
CA THR A 77 11.31 -8.18 0.21
C THR A 77 12.36 -8.76 -0.73
N VAL A 78 12.00 -8.90 -2.02
CA VAL A 78 12.89 -9.43 -3.07
C VAL A 78 12.83 -8.50 -4.29
N ILE A 79 13.97 -8.22 -4.91
CA ILE A 79 14.05 -7.50 -6.17
C ILE A 79 14.30 -8.50 -7.31
N LYS A 80 13.39 -8.52 -8.29
CA LYS A 80 13.50 -9.35 -9.51
C LYS A 80 14.34 -8.67 -10.58
N SER A 81 14.12 -7.37 -10.81
CA SER A 81 14.90 -6.53 -11.71
C SER A 81 14.91 -5.09 -11.22
N ASP A 82 16.02 -4.39 -11.44
CA ASP A 82 16.18 -2.97 -11.09
C ASP A 82 17.19 -2.34 -12.05
N ASP A 83 16.71 -1.81 -13.17
CA ASP A 83 17.54 -1.23 -14.23
C ASP A 83 18.23 0.08 -13.82
N ILE A 84 17.78 0.71 -12.73
CA ILE A 84 18.27 2.00 -12.26
C ILE A 84 19.13 1.86 -11.00
N GLY A 85 18.75 0.96 -10.11
CA GLY A 85 19.38 0.74 -8.82
C GLY A 85 18.69 1.49 -7.66
N GLY A 86 18.63 0.84 -6.48
CA GLY A 86 18.06 1.41 -5.26
C GLY A 86 16.63 1.01 -4.95
N LEU A 87 15.94 0.27 -5.81
CA LEU A 87 14.57 -0.19 -5.60
C LEU A 87 14.40 -0.99 -4.30
N LYS A 88 15.42 -1.74 -3.89
CA LYS A 88 15.40 -2.52 -2.65
C LYS A 88 15.11 -1.66 -1.42
N ASN A 89 15.84 -0.55 -1.28
CA ASN A 89 15.67 0.33 -0.12
C ASN A 89 14.30 1.02 -0.13
N ILE A 90 13.82 1.39 -1.33
CA ILE A 90 12.50 2.00 -1.51
C ILE A 90 11.40 1.00 -1.13
N LEU A 91 11.49 -0.24 -1.61
CA LEU A 91 10.51 -1.28 -1.29
C LEU A 91 10.46 -1.59 0.21
N GLN A 92 11.64 -1.73 0.84
CA GLN A 92 11.73 -1.96 2.29
C GLN A 92 11.16 -0.79 3.09
N GLY A 93 11.49 0.44 2.69
CA GLY A 93 10.94 1.65 3.30
C GLY A 93 9.42 1.75 3.15
N ALA A 94 8.90 1.48 1.96
CA ALA A 94 7.47 1.51 1.70
C ALA A 94 6.71 0.40 2.47
N ALA A 95 7.28 -0.81 2.56
CA ALA A 95 6.69 -1.90 3.34
C ALA A 95 6.64 -1.58 4.85
N ALA A 96 7.72 -1.00 5.38
CA ALA A 96 7.76 -0.56 6.78
C ALA A 96 6.78 0.60 7.05
N GLU A 97 6.66 1.57 6.14
CA GLU A 97 5.72 2.69 6.24
C GLU A 97 4.27 2.23 6.13
N ALA A 98 4.00 1.19 5.32
CA ALA A 98 2.70 0.51 5.25
C ALA A 98 2.35 -0.27 6.54
N GLY A 99 3.29 -0.42 7.48
CA GLY A 99 3.10 -1.07 8.77
C GLY A 99 3.54 -2.54 8.83
N PHE A 100 4.03 -3.11 7.72
CA PHE A 100 4.52 -4.50 7.71
C PHE A 100 5.84 -4.66 8.45
N SER A 101 6.03 -5.80 9.10
CA SER A 101 7.33 -6.22 9.62
C SER A 101 8.19 -6.76 8.48
N VAL A 102 9.28 -6.07 8.13
CA VAL A 102 10.20 -6.52 7.07
C VAL A 102 11.13 -7.59 7.63
N ALA A 103 10.94 -8.82 7.18
CA ALA A 103 11.69 -9.99 7.62
C ALA A 103 12.95 -10.23 6.78
N GLY A 104 13.92 -10.91 7.36
CA GLY A 104 15.08 -11.42 6.64
C GLY A 104 14.72 -12.54 5.65
N ALA A 105 15.70 -12.95 4.84
CA ALA A 105 15.50 -14.01 3.84
C ALA A 105 15.01 -15.33 4.49
N GLY A 106 13.92 -15.86 3.95
CA GLY A 106 13.35 -17.16 4.37
C GLY A 106 12.49 -17.13 5.63
N SER A 107 12.23 -15.96 6.24
CA SER A 107 11.45 -15.84 7.48
C SER A 107 10.11 -15.07 7.33
N GLY A 108 9.73 -14.70 6.11
CA GLY A 108 8.47 -14.03 5.83
C GLY A 108 7.29 -14.99 5.65
N ALA A 109 6.10 -14.60 6.08
CA ALA A 109 4.86 -15.30 5.74
C ALA A 109 4.49 -15.11 4.25
N TYR A 110 4.90 -13.98 3.69
CA TYR A 110 4.77 -13.64 2.28
C TYR A 110 6.06 -13.01 1.76
N THR A 111 6.29 -13.15 0.45
CA THR A 111 7.36 -12.45 -0.25
C THR A 111 6.76 -11.34 -1.12
N LEU A 112 7.19 -10.12 -0.86
CA LEU A 112 6.88 -8.96 -1.67
C LEU A 112 8.01 -8.77 -2.69
N ALA A 113 7.76 -9.15 -3.94
CA ALA A 113 8.73 -9.05 -5.02
C ALA A 113 8.47 -7.79 -5.85
N ALA A 114 9.53 -7.06 -6.19
CA ALA A 114 9.43 -5.87 -7.04
C ALA A 114 10.35 -5.95 -8.26
N SER A 115 9.93 -5.32 -9.35
CA SER A 115 10.76 -5.01 -10.50
C SER A 115 10.55 -3.59 -10.99
N LEU A 116 11.61 -2.97 -11.51
CA LEU A 116 11.59 -1.68 -12.18
C LEU A 116 12.33 -1.81 -13.52
N ASP A 117 11.53 -1.95 -14.58
CA ASP A 117 12.03 -2.16 -15.93
C ASP A 117 11.97 -0.84 -16.68
N SER A 118 13.10 -0.26 -17.06
CA SER A 118 13.19 1.04 -17.73
C SER A 118 13.44 0.92 -19.24
N GLN A 119 12.91 1.89 -19.98
CA GLN A 119 13.21 2.07 -21.40
C GLN A 119 14.45 2.96 -21.57
N ALA A 120 15.06 2.93 -22.76
CA ALA A 120 16.13 3.89 -23.07
C ALA A 120 15.62 5.34 -22.96
N PRO A 121 16.42 6.25 -22.36
CA PRO A 121 16.07 7.66 -22.31
C PRO A 121 15.89 8.26 -23.72
N MET A 122 14.92 9.17 -23.85
CA MET A 122 14.65 9.89 -25.09
C MET A 122 14.78 11.40 -24.89
N LEU A 123 15.29 12.11 -25.88
CA LEU A 123 15.28 13.57 -25.93
C LEU A 123 14.19 14.02 -26.91
N ILE A 124 13.20 14.80 -26.42
CA ILE A 124 12.09 15.32 -27.23
C ILE A 124 11.90 16.78 -26.81
N ASP A 125 11.96 17.71 -27.76
CA ASP A 125 11.76 19.16 -27.57
C ASP A 125 12.61 19.71 -26.40
N ASP A 126 13.90 19.37 -26.38
CA ASP A 126 14.88 19.75 -25.34
C ASP A 126 14.61 19.21 -23.93
N TRP A 127 13.67 18.28 -23.79
CA TRP A 127 13.37 17.57 -22.56
C TRP A 127 13.81 16.12 -22.61
N TYR A 128 14.47 15.67 -21.55
CA TYR A 128 14.80 14.27 -21.38
C TYR A 128 13.62 13.51 -20.82
N TRP A 129 13.30 12.37 -21.40
CA TRP A 129 12.20 11.51 -20.99
C TRP A 129 12.72 10.14 -20.61
N LEU A 130 12.25 9.64 -19.47
CA LEU A 130 12.45 8.25 -19.07
C LEU A 130 11.09 7.64 -18.73
N ARG A 131 10.84 6.46 -19.29
CA ARG A 131 9.67 5.64 -18.98
C ARG A 131 10.14 4.37 -18.32
N ALA A 132 9.40 3.90 -17.32
CA ALA A 132 9.63 2.64 -16.65
C ALA A 132 8.31 1.98 -16.28
N THR A 133 8.34 0.69 -16.03
CA THR A 133 7.24 -0.07 -15.43
C THR A 133 7.68 -0.55 -14.07
N LEU A 134 7.01 -0.08 -13.04
CA LEU A 134 7.15 -0.59 -11.67
C LEU A 134 6.14 -1.72 -11.49
N LYS A 135 6.57 -2.88 -11.03
CA LYS A 135 5.72 -4.03 -10.79
C LYS A 135 5.94 -4.56 -9.38
N ILE A 136 4.85 -4.92 -8.71
CA ILE A 136 4.85 -5.59 -7.42
C ILE A 136 4.12 -6.91 -7.56
N GLU A 137 4.66 -7.94 -6.95
CA GLU A 137 4.03 -9.26 -6.83
C GLU A 137 4.05 -9.69 -5.37
N LEU A 138 2.95 -10.25 -4.91
CA LEU A 138 2.85 -10.92 -3.62
C LEU A 138 2.93 -12.42 -3.86
N VAL A 139 3.90 -13.08 -3.25
CA VAL A 139 4.13 -14.52 -3.35
C VAL A 139 3.90 -15.15 -1.99
N ALA A 140 3.17 -16.26 -1.95
CA ALA A 140 2.90 -17.00 -0.72
C ALA A 140 4.19 -17.58 -0.12
N GLN A 141 4.09 -18.09 1.11
CA GLN A 141 5.22 -18.65 1.85
C GLN A 141 5.92 -19.84 1.13
N ASP A 142 5.20 -20.53 0.24
CA ASP A 142 5.77 -21.62 -0.57
C ASP A 142 6.82 -21.14 -1.60
N GLY A 143 6.93 -19.82 -1.80
CA GLY A 143 7.86 -19.21 -2.76
C GLY A 143 7.48 -19.39 -4.23
N VAL A 144 6.35 -20.02 -4.53
CA VAL A 144 5.91 -20.37 -5.88
C VAL A 144 4.55 -19.74 -6.22
N THR A 145 3.61 -19.79 -5.30
CA THR A 145 2.25 -19.31 -5.54
C THR A 145 2.21 -17.79 -5.53
N VAL A 146 1.93 -17.19 -6.70
CA VAL A 146 1.69 -15.76 -6.83
C VAL A 146 0.25 -15.48 -6.40
N VAL A 147 0.09 -14.77 -5.28
CA VAL A 147 -1.20 -14.36 -4.72
C VAL A 147 -1.82 -13.26 -5.58
N GLY A 148 -1.00 -12.31 -6.02
CA GLY A 148 -1.42 -11.22 -6.90
C GLY A 148 -0.25 -10.39 -7.40
N TYR A 149 -0.53 -9.57 -8.42
CA TYR A 149 0.45 -8.64 -8.94
C TYR A 149 -0.22 -7.35 -9.43
N LYS A 150 0.52 -6.25 -9.39
CA LYS A 150 0.11 -4.96 -9.92
C LYS A 150 1.28 -4.26 -10.59
N SER A 151 1.02 -3.54 -11.67
CA SER A 151 2.03 -2.78 -12.39
C SER A 151 1.59 -1.35 -12.63
N TRP A 152 2.55 -0.42 -12.54
CA TRP A 152 2.32 1.00 -12.78
C TRP A 152 3.29 1.52 -13.83
N PRO A 153 2.79 2.17 -14.88
CA PRO A 153 3.65 2.93 -15.78
C PRO A 153 4.12 4.19 -15.07
N LEU A 154 5.44 4.40 -15.06
CA LEU A 154 6.08 5.61 -14.55
C LEU A 154 6.68 6.40 -15.71
N LYS A 155 6.61 7.72 -15.59
CA LYS A 155 7.15 8.64 -16.60
C LYS A 155 7.70 9.87 -15.90
N VAL A 156 8.94 10.23 -16.22
CA VAL A 156 9.57 11.43 -15.71
C VAL A 156 10.21 12.22 -16.86
N SER A 157 10.25 13.55 -16.73
CA SER A 157 10.88 14.43 -17.72
C SER A 157 11.58 15.60 -17.04
N PRO A 158 12.85 15.44 -16.64
CA PRO A 158 13.67 16.55 -16.18
C PRO A 158 14.31 17.31 -17.35
N GLY A 159 14.71 18.56 -17.09
CA GLY A 159 15.48 19.36 -18.05
C GLY A 159 16.96 18.93 -18.20
N SER A 160 17.41 17.90 -17.46
CA SER A 160 18.77 17.36 -17.54
C SER A 160 18.77 15.84 -17.46
N ALA A 161 19.57 15.20 -18.30
CA ALA A 161 19.74 13.76 -18.33
C ALA A 161 20.22 13.20 -16.98
N SER A 162 21.09 13.90 -16.28
CA SER A 162 21.65 13.49 -14.99
C SER A 162 20.61 13.37 -13.87
N LEU A 163 19.42 13.93 -14.05
CA LEU A 163 18.34 13.88 -13.05
C LEU A 163 17.30 12.77 -13.32
N LEU A 164 17.40 12.06 -14.45
CA LEU A 164 16.42 11.07 -14.87
C LEU A 164 16.25 9.96 -13.84
N GLU A 165 17.33 9.30 -13.48
CA GLU A 165 17.33 8.18 -12.53
C GLU A 165 16.81 8.60 -11.15
N ALA A 166 17.34 9.69 -10.61
CA ALA A 166 16.91 10.20 -9.30
C ALA A 166 15.40 10.56 -9.28
N ARG A 167 14.89 11.15 -10.38
CA ARG A 167 13.46 11.45 -10.49
C ARG A 167 12.61 10.21 -10.67
N MET A 168 13.09 9.21 -11.41
CA MET A 168 12.39 7.95 -11.56
C MET A 168 12.29 7.20 -10.23
N MET A 169 13.41 7.13 -9.48
CA MET A 169 13.39 6.50 -8.15
C MET A 169 12.48 7.24 -7.16
N LYS A 170 12.45 8.57 -7.20
CA LYS A 170 11.51 9.36 -6.40
C LYS A 170 10.04 9.11 -6.80
N ALA A 171 9.77 8.91 -8.10
CA ALA A 171 8.43 8.57 -8.57
C ALA A 171 8.01 7.17 -8.11
N ALA A 172 8.94 6.19 -8.14
CA ALA A 172 8.70 4.84 -7.64
C ALA A 172 8.45 4.83 -6.12
N ASP A 173 9.28 5.55 -5.34
CA ASP A 173 9.10 5.70 -3.88
C ASP A 173 7.73 6.29 -3.54
N LYS A 174 7.39 7.41 -4.18
CA LYS A 174 6.08 8.05 -3.97
C LYS A 174 4.91 7.12 -4.31
N LYS A 175 5.04 6.34 -5.41
CA LYS A 175 4.00 5.42 -5.84
C LYS A 175 3.81 4.27 -4.84
N LEU A 176 4.91 3.65 -4.41
CA LEU A 176 4.86 2.56 -3.45
C LEU A 176 4.31 3.02 -2.09
N LYS A 177 4.78 4.15 -1.56
CA LYS A 177 4.27 4.68 -0.29
C LYS A 177 2.78 4.99 -0.31
N ALA A 178 2.29 5.46 -1.47
CA ALA A 178 0.87 5.81 -1.60
C ALA A 178 -0.05 4.60 -1.79
N GLU A 179 0.41 3.52 -2.43
CA GLU A 179 -0.49 2.47 -2.91
C GLU A 179 -0.12 1.05 -2.46
N LEU A 180 1.02 0.84 -1.80
CA LEU A 180 1.49 -0.52 -1.48
C LEU A 180 0.52 -1.26 -0.56
N LEU A 181 0.07 -0.62 0.52
CA LEU A 181 -0.84 -1.25 1.48
C LEU A 181 -2.14 -1.70 0.79
N ASP A 182 -2.82 -0.77 0.12
CA ASP A 182 -4.08 -1.06 -0.56
C ASP A 182 -3.89 -2.15 -1.62
N THR A 183 -2.78 -2.09 -2.38
CA THR A 183 -2.46 -3.09 -3.40
C THR A 183 -2.26 -4.49 -2.80
N VAL A 184 -1.52 -4.61 -1.70
CA VAL A 184 -1.31 -5.91 -1.03
C VAL A 184 -2.62 -6.46 -0.48
N LEU A 185 -3.48 -5.60 0.06
CA LEU A 185 -4.79 -6.00 0.58
C LEU A 185 -5.80 -6.36 -0.52
N GLU A 186 -5.73 -5.70 -1.70
CA GLU A 186 -6.50 -6.09 -2.89
C GLU A 186 -6.16 -7.52 -3.35
N PHE A 187 -4.93 -7.98 -3.19
CA PHE A 187 -4.54 -9.34 -3.59
C PHE A 187 -5.13 -10.43 -2.70
N ALA A 188 -5.59 -10.09 -1.51
CA ALA A 188 -6.21 -11.02 -0.56
C ALA A 188 -7.72 -11.23 -0.82
N THR A 189 -8.36 -10.35 -1.58
CA THR A 189 -9.81 -10.38 -1.84
C THR A 189 -10.13 -11.00 -3.18
#